data_2ac76513776d62988c11d3febe82ea5f
#
_entry.id   2ac76513776d62988c11d3febe82ea5f
#
_cell.length_a   1.000
_cell.length_b   1.000
_cell.length_c   1.000
_cell.angle_alpha   90.00
_cell.angle_beta   90.00
_cell.angle_gamma   90.00
#
_symmetry.space_group_name_H-M   'P 1'
#
loop_
_entity.id
_entity.type
_entity.pdbx_description
1 polymer ?
#
loop_
_entity_poly.entity_id
_entity_poly.type
_entity_poly.pdbx_seq_one_letter_code
_entity_poly.pdbx_strand_id
1 'polypeptide(L)'
;MTDQTIKAKQALIQQLRTVAEKETAWLEKNRLLYSEKRSRLDSLIELRSASGGEITPEEQKLSKHVALYESRRSGMWDLAKEINEQEKNLKTMTSSE
;
A
#
# COMPACT_ATOMS: atom_id res chain seq x y z
N MET A 1 -6.05 9.36 32.25
CA MET A 1 -4.99 9.63 31.30
C MET A 1 -4.69 11.09 31.20
N THR A 2 -3.43 11.46 30.97
CA THR A 2 -3.04 12.87 30.88
C THR A 2 -3.38 13.43 29.49
N ASP A 3 -3.60 14.74 29.43
CA ASP A 3 -3.83 15.44 28.17
C ASP A 3 -2.67 15.25 27.20
N GLN A 4 -1.44 15.16 27.72
CA GLN A 4 -0.25 14.93 26.89
C GLN A 4 -0.30 13.57 26.18
N THR A 5 -0.78 12.53 26.86
CA THR A 5 -0.92 11.20 26.26
C THR A 5 -1.95 11.23 25.14
N ILE A 6 -3.08 11.91 25.34
CA ILE A 6 -4.12 12.07 24.33
C ILE A 6 -3.58 12.86 23.13
N LYS A 7 -2.89 13.97 23.38
CA LYS A 7 -2.29 14.79 22.31
C LYS A 7 -1.24 14.02 21.52
N ALA A 8 -0.41 13.23 22.19
CA ALA A 8 0.59 12.40 21.51
C ALA A 8 -0.06 11.36 20.59
N LYS A 9 -1.16 10.74 21.04
CA LYS A 9 -1.93 9.79 20.25
C LYS A 9 -2.57 10.48 19.05
N GLN A 10 -3.14 11.66 19.23
CA GLN A 10 -3.72 12.45 18.15
C GLN A 10 -2.67 12.83 17.10
N ALA A 11 -1.47 13.22 17.54
CA ALA A 11 -0.37 13.56 16.66
C ALA A 11 0.08 12.33 15.86
N LEU A 12 0.16 11.16 16.48
CA LEU A 12 0.50 9.91 15.80
C LEU A 12 -0.52 9.59 14.71
N ILE A 13 -1.80 9.67 15.04
CA ILE A 13 -2.88 9.41 14.08
C ILE A 13 -2.78 10.36 12.89
N GLN A 14 -2.51 11.64 13.14
CA GLN A 14 -2.37 12.64 12.08
C GLN A 14 -1.18 12.33 11.17
N GLN A 15 -0.05 11.90 11.74
CA GLN A 15 1.11 11.49 10.96
C GLN A 15 0.79 10.29 10.09
N LEU A 16 0.10 9.27 10.63
CA LEU A 16 -0.31 8.10 9.89
C LEU A 16 -1.25 8.45 8.74
N ARG A 17 -2.21 9.34 8.97
CA ARG A 17 -3.12 9.82 7.93
C ARG A 17 -2.39 10.56 6.82
N THR A 18 -1.39 11.36 7.16
CA THR A 18 -0.58 12.08 6.17
C THR A 18 0.17 11.09 5.28
N VAL A 19 0.76 10.05 5.85
CA VAL A 19 1.42 8.99 5.09
C VAL A 19 0.40 8.26 4.20
N ALA A 20 -0.78 7.95 4.74
CA ALA A 20 -1.85 7.28 4.00
C ALA A 20 -2.31 8.10 2.79
N GLU A 21 -2.45 9.42 2.95
CA GLU A 21 -2.83 10.31 1.85
C GLU A 21 -1.79 10.30 0.73
N LYS A 22 -0.50 10.33 1.09
CA LYS A 22 0.59 10.29 0.11
C LYS A 22 0.62 8.96 -0.63
N GLU A 23 0.45 7.85 0.09
CA GLU A 23 0.43 6.53 -0.53
C GLU A 23 -0.80 6.35 -1.44
N THR A 24 -1.97 6.82 -1.01
CA THR A 24 -3.18 6.79 -1.82
C THR A 24 -2.98 7.58 -3.12
N ALA A 25 -2.40 8.77 -3.03
CA ALA A 25 -2.12 9.60 -4.20
C ALA A 25 -1.17 8.90 -5.18
N TRP A 26 -0.12 8.26 -4.65
CA TRP A 26 0.84 7.52 -5.48
C TRP A 26 0.16 6.32 -6.17
N LEU A 27 -0.66 5.56 -5.44
CA LEU A 27 -1.38 4.42 -5.99
C LEU A 27 -2.37 4.84 -7.08
N GLU A 28 -3.11 5.92 -6.87
CA GLU A 28 -4.04 6.46 -7.86
C GLU A 28 -3.30 6.91 -9.12
N LYS A 29 -2.19 7.62 -8.95
CA LYS A 29 -1.38 8.10 -10.06
C LYS A 29 -0.81 6.96 -10.90
N ASN A 30 -0.46 5.85 -10.28
CA ASN A 30 0.20 4.72 -10.94
C ASN A 30 -0.74 3.57 -11.27
N ARG A 31 -2.03 3.68 -10.97
CA ARG A 31 -2.99 2.60 -11.15
C ARG A 31 -3.11 2.14 -12.61
N LEU A 32 -3.25 3.08 -13.52
CA LEU A 32 -3.39 2.75 -14.94
C LEU A 32 -2.12 2.13 -15.50
N LEU A 33 -0.97 2.70 -15.17
CA LEU A 33 0.32 2.18 -15.57
C LEU A 33 0.55 0.76 -15.03
N TYR A 34 0.16 0.53 -13.77
CA TYR A 34 0.21 -0.81 -13.17
C TYR A 34 -0.66 -1.80 -13.96
N SER A 35 -1.88 -1.41 -14.29
CA SER A 35 -2.81 -2.26 -15.03
C SER A 35 -2.24 -2.64 -16.39
N GLU A 36 -1.65 -1.71 -17.12
CA GLU A 36 -1.01 -1.95 -18.40
C GLU A 36 0.19 -2.90 -18.27
N LYS A 37 1.05 -2.64 -17.29
CA LYS A 37 2.23 -3.48 -17.03
C LYS A 37 1.84 -4.89 -16.61
N ARG A 38 0.80 -5.01 -15.78
CA ARG A 38 0.29 -6.31 -15.34
C ARG A 38 -0.22 -7.12 -16.52
N SER A 39 -1.01 -6.51 -17.42
CA SER A 39 -1.51 -7.17 -18.63
C SER A 39 -0.36 -7.62 -19.54
N ARG A 40 0.64 -6.75 -19.72
CA ARG A 40 1.80 -7.10 -20.54
C ARG A 40 2.60 -8.25 -19.93
N LEU A 41 2.80 -8.22 -18.62
CA LEU A 41 3.50 -9.29 -17.90
C LEU A 41 2.77 -10.61 -18.03
N ASP A 42 1.46 -10.62 -17.85
CA ASP A 42 0.65 -11.83 -17.96
C ASP A 42 0.75 -12.43 -19.38
N SER A 43 0.72 -11.58 -20.41
CA SER A 43 0.90 -12.01 -21.80
C SER A 43 2.27 -12.64 -22.04
N LEU A 44 3.34 -12.05 -21.49
CA LEU A 44 4.69 -12.59 -21.63
C LEU A 44 4.87 -13.92 -20.91
N ILE A 45 4.28 -14.06 -19.72
CA ILE A 45 4.31 -15.31 -18.95
C ILE A 45 3.58 -16.41 -19.73
N GLU A 46 2.43 -16.08 -20.29
CA GLU A 46 1.63 -17.02 -21.07
C GLU A 46 2.39 -17.50 -22.32
N LEU A 47 3.01 -16.57 -23.05
CA LEU A 47 3.83 -16.90 -24.22
C LEU A 47 5.02 -17.78 -23.84
N ARG A 48 5.71 -17.45 -22.75
CA ARG A 48 6.84 -18.23 -22.27
C ARG A 48 6.42 -19.64 -21.85
N SER A 49 5.29 -19.77 -21.16
CA SER A 49 4.77 -21.07 -20.76
C SER A 49 4.42 -21.95 -21.96
N ALA A 50 3.87 -21.36 -23.02
CA ALA A 50 3.50 -22.08 -24.23
C ALA A 50 4.72 -22.51 -25.06
N SER A 51 5.78 -21.67 -25.12
CA SER A 51 6.97 -21.91 -25.95
C SER A 51 8.11 -22.62 -25.22
N GLY A 52 8.06 -22.70 -23.89
CA GLY A 52 9.15 -23.26 -23.08
C GLY A 52 10.39 -22.39 -23.01
N GLY A 53 10.28 -21.10 -23.31
CA GLY A 53 11.40 -20.16 -23.31
C GLY A 53 11.84 -19.73 -21.91
N GLU A 54 12.93 -18.99 -21.88
CA GLU A 54 13.48 -18.43 -20.64
C GLU A 54 12.88 -17.06 -20.33
N ILE A 55 13.02 -16.63 -19.06
CA ILE A 55 12.57 -15.31 -18.61
C ILE A 55 13.43 -14.25 -19.31
N THR A 56 12.77 -13.30 -19.98
CA THR A 56 13.44 -12.21 -20.67
C THR A 56 13.72 -11.04 -19.68
N PRO A 57 14.67 -10.15 -20.02
CA PRO A 57 14.89 -8.92 -19.22
C PRO A 57 13.63 -8.06 -19.13
N GLU A 58 12.81 -8.00 -20.18
CA GLU A 58 11.54 -7.26 -20.16
C GLU A 58 10.59 -7.84 -19.10
N GLU A 59 10.44 -9.15 -19.06
CA GLU A 59 9.60 -9.84 -18.08
C GLU A 59 10.08 -9.55 -16.65
N GLN A 60 11.39 -9.63 -16.41
CA GLN A 60 11.97 -9.33 -15.10
C GLN A 60 11.68 -7.89 -14.66
N LYS A 61 11.83 -6.95 -15.56
CA LYS A 61 11.58 -5.53 -15.27
C LYS A 61 10.12 -5.26 -14.95
N LEU A 62 9.20 -5.83 -15.74
CA LEU A 62 7.77 -5.71 -15.50
C LEU A 62 7.38 -6.36 -14.17
N SER A 63 7.94 -7.52 -13.87
CA SER A 63 7.68 -8.23 -12.61
C SER A 63 8.06 -7.38 -11.40
N LYS A 64 9.22 -6.70 -11.45
CA LYS A 64 9.65 -5.80 -10.38
C LYS A 64 8.70 -4.61 -10.19
N HIS A 65 8.26 -3.99 -11.29
CA HIS A 65 7.32 -2.87 -11.23
C HIS A 65 5.96 -3.28 -10.67
N VAL A 66 5.44 -4.43 -11.12
CA VAL A 66 4.18 -4.98 -10.64
C VAL A 66 4.29 -5.31 -9.14
N ALA A 67 5.37 -5.96 -8.73
CA ALA A 67 5.60 -6.33 -7.34
C ALA A 67 5.68 -5.08 -6.44
N LEU A 68 6.33 -4.02 -6.91
CA LEU A 68 6.44 -2.76 -6.17
C LEU A 68 5.05 -2.15 -5.90
N TYR A 69 4.22 -2.07 -6.95
CA TYR A 69 2.87 -1.53 -6.80
C TYR A 69 2.04 -2.37 -5.82
N GLU A 70 2.05 -3.69 -6.00
CA GLU A 70 1.28 -4.62 -5.16
C GLU A 70 1.74 -4.56 -3.70
N SER A 71 3.05 -4.46 -3.47
CA SER A 71 3.62 -4.32 -2.13
C SER A 71 3.16 -3.01 -1.45
N ARG A 72 3.19 -1.90 -2.18
CA ARG A 72 2.75 -0.60 -1.64
C ARG A 72 1.24 -0.60 -1.37
N ARG A 73 0.45 -1.23 -2.24
CA ARG A 73 -0.98 -1.37 -2.04
C ARG A 73 -1.28 -2.19 -0.77
N SER A 74 -0.59 -3.29 -0.57
CA SER A 74 -0.71 -4.12 0.62
C SER A 74 -0.32 -3.34 1.87
N GLY A 75 0.79 -2.60 1.80
CA GLY A 75 1.24 -1.74 2.90
C GLY A 75 0.21 -0.66 3.25
N MET A 76 -0.50 -0.14 2.26
CA MET A 76 -1.57 0.83 2.49
C MET A 76 -2.74 0.22 3.28
N TRP A 77 -3.09 -1.03 3.01
CA TRP A 77 -4.13 -1.73 3.78
C TRP A 77 -3.71 -1.93 5.23
N ASP A 78 -2.46 -2.30 5.47
CA ASP A 78 -1.91 -2.44 6.82
C ASP A 78 -1.91 -1.09 7.54
N LEU A 79 -1.57 -0.03 6.84
CA LEU A 79 -1.59 1.33 7.37
C LEU A 79 -3.01 1.78 7.75
N ALA A 80 -3.99 1.50 6.90
CA ALA A 80 -5.39 1.83 7.17
C ALA A 80 -5.90 1.08 8.41
N LYS A 81 -5.50 -0.17 8.56
CA LYS A 81 -5.84 -0.99 9.72
C LYS A 81 -5.23 -0.42 11.00
N GLU A 82 -3.95 0.00 10.93
CA GLU A 82 -3.26 0.62 12.06
C GLU A 82 -3.93 1.94 12.47
N ILE A 83 -4.32 2.77 11.51
CA ILE A 83 -5.05 4.02 11.79
C ILE A 83 -6.36 3.71 12.53
N ASN A 84 -7.12 2.73 12.07
CA ASN A 84 -8.37 2.33 12.72
C ASN A 84 -8.14 1.87 14.15
N GLU A 85 -7.10 1.10 14.41
CA GLU A 85 -6.76 0.65 15.77
C GLU A 85 -6.38 1.82 16.67
N GLN A 86 -5.58 2.74 16.17
CA GLN A 86 -5.18 3.91 16.93
C GLN A 86 -6.38 4.83 17.23
N GLU A 87 -7.30 4.97 16.29
CA GLU A 87 -8.52 5.75 16.51
C GLU A 87 -9.43 5.10 17.54
N LYS A 88 -9.57 3.78 17.54
CA LYS A 88 -10.31 3.04 18.56
C LYS A 88 -9.69 3.22 19.92
N ASN A 89 -8.37 3.13 20.01
CA ASN A 89 -7.65 3.31 21.26
C ASN A 89 -7.86 4.73 21.80
N LEU A 90 -7.78 5.73 20.93
CA LEU A 90 -8.02 7.13 21.33
C LEU A 90 -9.45 7.30 21.85
N LYS A 91 -10.42 6.74 21.17
CA LYS A 91 -11.83 6.82 21.59
C LYS A 91 -12.04 6.18 22.97
N THR A 92 -11.40 5.03 23.22
CA THR A 92 -11.43 4.36 24.51
C THR A 92 -10.79 5.24 25.60
N MET A 93 -9.65 5.85 25.30
CA MET A 93 -8.95 6.74 26.22
C MET A 93 -9.79 7.95 26.60
N THR A 94 -10.50 8.54 25.66
CA THR A 94 -11.34 9.72 25.90
C THR A 94 -12.66 9.37 26.55
N SER A 95 -13.20 8.16 26.29
CA SER A 95 -14.46 7.71 26.86
C SER A 95 -14.36 7.30 28.33
N SER A 96 -13.17 6.92 28.78
CA SER A 96 -12.95 6.47 30.16
C SER A 96 -12.79 7.63 31.16
N GLU A 97 -12.76 8.85 30.67
CA GLU A 97 -12.72 10.04 31.50
C GLU A 97 -14.11 10.62 31.72
#